data_5d1858ba782deb71537f6831be7cd0ea
#
_entry.id   5d1858ba782deb71537f6831be7cd0ea
#
_cell.length_a   1.000
_cell.length_b   1.000
_cell.length_c   1.000
_cell.angle_alpha   90.00
_cell.angle_beta   90.00
_cell.angle_gamma   90.00
#
_symmetry.space_group_name_H-M   'P 1'
#
loop_
_entity.id
_entity.type
_entity.pdbx_description
1 polymer ?
#
loop_
_entity_poly.entity_id
_entity_poly.type
_entity_poly.pdbx_seq_one_letter_code
_entity_poly.pdbx_strand_id
1 'polypeptide(L)'
;MLRIDEVMNHYVALCTQVPLRPIRSEHDYEQALTSLNALLDSGARDEAHPLVDLLDILGDLIDEYENTLLLKAASTPGEILRFLMQQHGLGQSDLPEIGSQGVVSELLAGKRSLNVRQIRALASRFGVSPSLFMDTSSQNSSSRVTSKAGSS
;
A
#
# COMPACT_ATOMS: atom_id res chain seq x y z
N MET A 1 25.45 -13.85 -19.19
CA MET A 1 24.11 -14.47 -19.14
C MET A 1 23.62 -14.51 -17.70
N LEU A 2 22.40 -14.07 -17.48
CA LEU A 2 21.82 -14.04 -16.13
C LEU A 2 21.52 -15.45 -15.62
N ARG A 3 22.08 -15.81 -14.47
CA ARG A 3 21.84 -17.11 -13.84
C ARG A 3 20.70 -16.95 -12.83
N ILE A 4 19.49 -17.27 -13.27
CA ILE A 4 18.26 -17.04 -12.50
C ILE A 4 18.29 -17.73 -11.13
N ASP A 5 18.79 -18.97 -11.08
CA ASP A 5 18.88 -19.73 -9.81
C ASP A 5 19.76 -19.01 -8.78
N GLU A 6 20.88 -18.47 -9.22
CA GLU A 6 21.77 -17.69 -8.34
C GLU A 6 21.12 -16.38 -7.90
N VAL A 7 20.45 -15.69 -8.82
CA VAL A 7 19.72 -14.45 -8.51
C VAL A 7 18.64 -14.73 -7.47
N MET A 8 17.85 -15.79 -7.63
CA MET A 8 16.84 -16.18 -6.66
C MET A 8 17.45 -16.45 -5.28
N ASN A 9 18.52 -17.23 -5.23
CA ASN A 9 19.20 -17.56 -3.97
C ASN A 9 19.75 -16.33 -3.27
N HIS A 10 20.38 -15.43 -4.02
CA HIS A 10 20.92 -14.18 -3.47
C HIS A 10 19.82 -13.22 -3.01
N TYR A 11 18.74 -13.12 -3.77
CA TYR A 11 17.61 -12.28 -3.41
C TYR A 11 16.91 -12.78 -2.15
N VAL A 12 16.63 -14.06 -2.05
CA VAL A 12 16.04 -14.66 -0.85
C VAL A 12 16.94 -14.45 0.36
N ALA A 13 18.25 -14.69 0.22
CA ALA A 13 19.20 -14.47 1.31
C ALA A 13 19.26 -13.00 1.73
N LEU A 14 19.25 -12.07 0.78
CA LEU A 14 19.20 -10.64 1.07
C LEU A 14 17.91 -10.27 1.82
N CYS A 15 16.78 -10.77 1.39
CA CYS A 15 15.47 -10.46 2.01
C CYS A 15 15.31 -11.01 3.43
N THR A 16 16.13 -12.01 3.84
CA THR A 16 16.18 -12.44 5.26
C THR A 16 16.84 -11.41 6.17
N GLN A 17 17.70 -10.56 5.60
CA GLN A 17 18.43 -9.52 6.33
C GLN A 17 17.78 -8.15 6.16
N VAL A 18 17.45 -7.81 4.93
CA VAL A 18 16.84 -6.54 4.54
C VAL A 18 15.63 -6.84 3.66
N PRO A 19 14.39 -6.51 4.08
CA PRO A 19 13.19 -6.87 3.31
C PRO A 19 13.04 -5.98 2.07
N LEU A 20 13.80 -6.25 1.03
CA LEU A 20 13.84 -5.50 -0.22
C LEU A 20 12.66 -5.91 -1.12
N ARG A 21 11.46 -5.60 -0.68
CA ARG A 21 10.19 -5.88 -1.36
C ARG A 21 9.13 -4.87 -0.94
N PRO A 22 8.03 -4.72 -1.69
CA PRO A 22 6.94 -3.84 -1.29
C PRO A 22 6.41 -4.17 0.10
N ILE A 23 6.22 -3.14 0.91
CA ILE A 23 5.71 -3.27 2.28
C ILE A 23 4.19 -3.45 2.20
N ARG A 24 3.67 -4.53 2.79
CA ARG A 24 2.24 -4.90 2.71
C ARG A 24 1.55 -4.99 4.06
N SER A 25 2.30 -4.87 5.16
CA SER A 25 1.77 -4.97 6.52
C SER A 25 2.57 -4.09 7.46
N GLU A 26 2.01 -3.80 8.63
CA GLU A 26 2.72 -3.08 9.69
C GLU A 26 3.95 -3.84 10.17
N HIS A 27 3.89 -5.17 10.22
CA HIS A 27 5.04 -6.01 10.55
C HIS A 27 6.17 -5.85 9.53
N ASP A 28 5.85 -5.88 8.23
CA ASP A 28 6.84 -5.62 7.17
C ASP A 28 7.45 -4.22 7.31
N TYR A 29 6.63 -3.23 7.66
CA TYR A 29 7.06 -1.86 7.87
C TYR A 29 8.04 -1.74 9.03
N GLU A 30 7.76 -2.37 10.16
CA GLU A 30 8.66 -2.39 11.32
C GLU A 30 10.00 -3.04 11.00
N GLN A 31 9.98 -4.15 10.25
CA GLN A 31 11.19 -4.81 9.80
C GLN A 31 12.02 -3.92 8.86
N ALA A 32 11.36 -3.22 7.95
CA ALA A 32 12.00 -2.29 7.03
C ALA A 32 12.66 -1.12 7.79
N LEU A 33 11.99 -0.56 8.79
CA LEU A 33 12.54 0.51 9.64
C LEU A 33 13.76 0.03 10.44
N THR A 34 13.69 -1.16 11.00
CA THR A 34 14.82 -1.75 11.75
C THR A 34 16.03 -1.91 10.82
N SER A 35 15.81 -2.41 9.61
CA SER A 35 16.87 -2.56 8.61
C SER A 35 17.43 -1.22 8.15
N LEU A 36 16.56 -0.23 7.92
CA LEU A 36 16.98 1.13 7.56
C LEU A 36 17.90 1.73 8.63
N ASN A 37 17.52 1.63 9.88
CA ASN A 37 18.31 2.16 10.99
C ASN A 37 19.66 1.45 11.12
N ALA A 38 19.70 0.14 10.93
CA ALA A 38 20.96 -0.61 10.91
C ALA A 38 21.89 -0.17 9.76
N LEU A 39 21.35 0.08 8.58
CA LEU A 39 22.11 0.60 7.44
C LEU A 39 22.64 2.02 7.72
N LEU A 40 21.83 2.87 8.31
CA LEU A 40 22.25 4.23 8.71
C LEU A 40 23.37 4.17 9.76
N ASP A 41 23.26 3.31 10.74
CA ASP A 41 24.28 3.13 11.77
C ASP A 41 25.60 2.61 11.20
N SER A 42 25.57 1.86 10.11
CA SER A 42 26.76 1.38 9.40
C SER A 42 27.46 2.44 8.56
N GLY A 43 26.86 3.63 8.42
CA GLY A 43 27.41 4.70 7.59
C GLY A 43 26.94 4.69 6.13
N ALA A 44 25.90 3.92 5.80
CA ALA A 44 25.42 3.77 4.41
C ALA A 44 24.87 5.06 3.79
N ARG A 45 24.73 6.13 4.55
CA ARG A 45 24.35 7.47 4.05
C ARG A 45 25.49 8.13 3.24
N ASP A 46 26.72 7.74 3.46
CA ASP A 46 27.86 8.20 2.69
C ASP A 46 27.75 7.70 1.25
N GLU A 47 27.85 8.62 0.27
CA GLU A 47 27.76 8.27 -1.17
C GLU A 47 28.82 7.26 -1.61
N ALA A 48 29.95 7.21 -0.92
CA ALA A 48 31.01 6.23 -1.19
C ALA A 48 30.76 4.85 -0.56
N HIS A 49 29.73 4.72 0.29
CA HIS A 49 29.43 3.46 0.95
C HIS A 49 28.84 2.43 -0.02
N PRO A 50 29.30 1.15 0.01
CA PRO A 50 28.79 0.13 -0.92
C PRO A 50 27.29 -0.13 -0.86
N LEU A 51 26.64 0.20 0.27
CA LEU A 51 25.21 -0.05 0.50
C LEU A 51 24.34 1.22 0.39
N VAL A 52 24.88 2.33 -0.14
CA VAL A 52 24.13 3.57 -0.28
C VAL A 52 22.88 3.40 -1.16
N ASP A 53 23.02 2.68 -2.27
CA ASP A 53 21.91 2.43 -3.17
C ASP A 53 20.84 1.52 -2.53
N LEU A 54 21.26 0.54 -1.75
CA LEU A 54 20.33 -0.31 -0.98
C LEU A 54 19.55 0.52 0.03
N LEU A 55 20.21 1.44 0.72
CA LEU A 55 19.56 2.38 1.64
C LEU A 55 18.50 3.21 0.92
N ASP A 56 18.81 3.74 -0.25
CA ASP A 56 17.91 4.57 -1.05
C ASP A 56 16.68 3.78 -1.52
N ILE A 57 16.88 2.56 -2.02
CA ILE A 57 15.79 1.69 -2.45
C ILE A 57 14.86 1.34 -1.28
N LEU A 58 15.43 0.98 -0.14
CA LEU A 58 14.66 0.66 1.06
C LEU A 58 13.88 1.88 1.57
N GLY A 59 14.51 3.06 1.55
CA GLY A 59 13.87 4.33 1.89
C GLY A 59 12.67 4.64 1.00
N ASP A 60 12.80 4.41 -0.31
CA ASP A 60 11.71 4.61 -1.27
C ASP A 60 10.53 3.67 -1.01
N LEU A 61 10.79 2.40 -0.67
CA LEU A 61 9.75 1.44 -0.31
C LEU A 61 9.00 1.86 0.97
N ILE A 62 9.72 2.38 1.95
CA ILE A 62 9.14 2.89 3.19
C ILE A 62 8.28 4.13 2.91
N ASP A 63 8.78 5.07 2.13
CA ASP A 63 8.05 6.29 1.77
C ASP A 63 6.75 5.97 1.01
N GLU A 64 6.79 5.03 0.09
CA GLU A 64 5.61 4.58 -0.65
C GLU A 64 4.53 4.03 0.28
N TYR A 65 4.91 3.21 1.25
CA TYR A 65 3.98 2.67 2.24
C TYR A 65 3.40 3.76 3.15
N GLU A 66 4.25 4.66 3.66
CA GLU A 66 3.82 5.77 4.51
C GLU A 66 2.86 6.72 3.77
N ASN A 67 3.15 7.04 2.52
CA ASN A 67 2.27 7.86 1.69
C ASN A 67 0.92 7.19 1.47
N THR A 68 0.89 5.88 1.27
CA THR A 68 -0.36 5.09 1.17
C THR A 68 -1.17 5.18 2.46
N LEU A 69 -0.53 5.06 3.62
CA LEU A 69 -1.21 5.18 4.92
C LEU A 69 -1.78 6.58 5.14
N LEU A 70 -1.02 7.63 4.82
CA LEU A 70 -1.48 9.01 4.93
C LEU A 70 -2.67 9.28 4.04
N LEU A 71 -2.63 8.83 2.80
CA LEU A 71 -3.73 8.98 1.86
C LEU A 71 -4.98 8.24 2.35
N LYS A 72 -4.84 7.02 2.86
CA LYS A 72 -5.93 6.22 3.41
C LYS A 72 -6.55 6.85 4.65
N ALA A 73 -5.73 7.42 5.54
CA ALA A 73 -6.19 8.06 6.76
C ALA A 73 -6.93 9.38 6.51
N ALA A 74 -6.56 10.10 5.46
CA ALA A 74 -7.07 11.43 5.14
C ALA A 74 -8.24 11.43 4.16
N SER A 75 -8.55 10.30 3.48
CA SER A 75 -9.40 10.29 2.30
C SER A 75 -10.36 9.10 2.28
N THR A 76 -11.54 9.34 1.67
CA THR A 76 -12.48 8.26 1.33
C THR A 76 -11.99 7.50 0.09
N PRO A 77 -12.51 6.27 -0.17
CA PRO A 77 -12.18 5.54 -1.40
C PRO A 77 -12.46 6.34 -2.68
N GLY A 78 -13.52 7.12 -2.71
CA GLY A 78 -13.85 7.99 -3.85
C GLY A 78 -12.83 9.09 -4.07
N GLU A 79 -12.36 9.72 -3.00
CA GLU A 79 -11.32 10.75 -3.06
C GLU A 79 -9.97 10.17 -3.52
N ILE A 80 -9.62 8.99 -3.04
CA ILE A 80 -8.42 8.25 -3.47
C ILE A 80 -8.50 7.93 -4.96
N LEU A 81 -9.63 7.43 -5.42
CA LEU A 81 -9.86 7.16 -6.84
C LEU A 81 -9.71 8.43 -7.68
N ARG A 82 -10.30 9.54 -7.25
CA ARG A 82 -10.17 10.84 -7.93
C ARG A 82 -8.71 11.28 -8.05
N PHE A 83 -7.97 11.16 -6.97
CA PHE A 83 -6.54 11.50 -6.94
C PHE A 83 -5.73 10.66 -7.94
N LEU A 84 -5.94 9.35 -7.95
CA LEU A 84 -5.24 8.44 -8.86
C LEU A 84 -5.62 8.70 -10.32
N MET A 85 -6.89 8.97 -10.61
CA MET A 85 -7.36 9.34 -11.95
C MET A 85 -6.69 10.62 -12.43
N GLN A 86 -6.58 11.63 -11.58
CA GLN A 86 -5.91 12.89 -11.92
C GLN A 86 -4.43 12.68 -12.20
N GLN A 87 -3.74 11.88 -11.39
CA GLN A 87 -2.32 11.56 -11.62
C GLN A 87 -2.08 10.86 -12.95
N HIS A 88 -3.02 10.02 -13.39
CA HIS A 88 -2.89 9.24 -14.63
C HIS A 88 -3.59 9.90 -15.83
N GLY A 89 -4.16 11.09 -15.65
CA GLY A 89 -4.87 11.80 -16.72
C GLY A 89 -6.13 11.08 -17.23
N LEU A 90 -6.82 10.35 -16.34
CA LEU A 90 -8.00 9.54 -16.69
C LEU A 90 -9.30 10.30 -16.39
N GLY A 91 -10.25 10.20 -17.31
CA GLY A 91 -11.63 10.64 -17.11
C GLY A 91 -12.54 9.50 -16.64
N GLN A 92 -13.80 9.84 -16.36
CA GLN A 92 -14.78 8.87 -15.84
C GLN A 92 -15.12 7.75 -16.81
N SER A 93 -14.95 7.98 -18.11
CA SER A 93 -15.18 6.97 -19.17
C SER A 93 -13.97 6.09 -19.44
N ASP A 94 -12.83 6.37 -18.82
CA ASP A 94 -11.57 5.65 -19.07
C ASP A 94 -11.37 4.43 -18.15
N LEU A 95 -12.36 4.10 -17.34
CA LEU A 95 -12.32 2.98 -16.39
C LEU A 95 -13.44 1.95 -16.70
N PRO A 96 -13.46 1.36 -17.91
CA PRO A 96 -14.52 0.42 -18.29
C PRO A 96 -14.53 -0.86 -17.44
N GLU A 97 -13.39 -1.24 -16.87
CA GLU A 97 -13.25 -2.39 -15.97
C GLU A 97 -14.04 -2.26 -14.67
N ILE A 98 -14.40 -1.03 -14.29
CA ILE A 98 -15.17 -0.76 -13.07
C ILE A 98 -16.65 -0.64 -13.39
N GLY A 99 -16.98 -0.03 -14.52
CA GLY A 99 -18.34 0.17 -14.95
C GLY A 99 -18.49 1.34 -15.92
N SER A 100 -19.73 1.75 -16.14
CA SER A 100 -20.06 2.90 -16.98
C SER A 100 -19.58 4.21 -16.36
N GLN A 101 -19.55 5.28 -17.15
CA GLN A 101 -19.27 6.63 -16.66
C GLN A 101 -20.17 7.02 -15.46
N GLY A 102 -21.44 6.64 -15.49
CA GLY A 102 -22.37 6.90 -14.39
C GLY A 102 -22.00 6.18 -13.11
N VAL A 103 -21.55 4.94 -13.21
CA VAL A 103 -21.05 4.17 -12.05
C VAL A 103 -19.82 4.84 -11.46
N VAL A 104 -18.85 5.22 -12.29
CA VAL A 104 -17.64 5.92 -11.83
C VAL A 104 -18.01 7.25 -11.17
N SER A 105 -18.92 8.01 -11.77
CA SER A 105 -19.41 9.28 -11.19
C SER A 105 -20.01 9.07 -9.80
N GLU A 106 -20.83 8.04 -9.60
CA GLU A 106 -21.43 7.73 -8.30
C GLU A 106 -20.39 7.29 -7.26
N LEU A 107 -19.39 6.52 -7.68
CA LEU A 107 -18.28 6.13 -6.80
C LEU A 107 -17.47 7.35 -6.34
N LEU A 108 -17.16 8.26 -7.24
CA LEU A 108 -16.41 9.50 -6.93
C LEU A 108 -17.22 10.42 -6.00
N ALA A 109 -18.54 10.45 -6.15
CA ALA A 109 -19.44 11.24 -5.30
C ALA A 109 -19.74 10.60 -3.94
N GLY A 110 -19.26 9.37 -3.69
CA GLY A 110 -19.54 8.64 -2.46
C GLY A 110 -20.95 8.07 -2.36
N LYS A 111 -21.71 8.07 -3.46
CA LYS A 111 -23.08 7.53 -3.52
C LYS A 111 -23.13 6.02 -3.67
N ARG A 112 -22.01 5.41 -4.01
CA ARG A 112 -21.87 3.98 -4.23
C ARG A 112 -20.55 3.52 -3.63
N SER A 113 -20.52 2.32 -3.03
CA SER A 113 -19.31 1.70 -2.53
C SER A 113 -18.71 0.77 -3.57
N LEU A 114 -17.37 0.61 -3.51
CA LEU A 114 -16.66 -0.34 -4.35
C LEU A 114 -16.91 -1.78 -3.87
N ASN A 115 -17.18 -2.69 -4.80
CA ASN A 115 -17.18 -4.12 -4.52
C ASN A 115 -15.76 -4.72 -4.64
N VAL A 116 -15.59 -5.97 -4.20
CA VAL A 116 -14.29 -6.65 -4.20
C VAL A 116 -13.68 -6.73 -5.60
N ARG A 117 -14.50 -7.02 -6.61
CA ARG A 117 -14.05 -7.09 -8.02
C ARG A 117 -13.52 -5.73 -8.49
N GLN A 118 -14.22 -4.66 -8.19
CA GLN A 118 -13.82 -3.30 -8.54
C GLN A 118 -12.54 -2.89 -7.81
N ILE A 119 -12.43 -3.21 -6.53
CA ILE A 119 -11.22 -2.94 -5.74
C ILE A 119 -9.99 -3.63 -6.36
N ARG A 120 -10.13 -4.91 -6.74
CA ARG A 120 -9.05 -5.66 -7.39
C ARG A 120 -8.68 -5.08 -8.75
N ALA A 121 -9.67 -4.69 -9.55
CA ALA A 121 -9.45 -4.07 -10.84
C ALA A 121 -8.69 -2.74 -10.72
N LEU A 122 -9.08 -1.90 -9.77
CA LEU A 122 -8.41 -0.63 -9.49
C LEU A 122 -6.99 -0.81 -8.97
N ALA A 123 -6.79 -1.74 -8.04
CA ALA A 123 -5.47 -2.06 -7.51
C ALA A 123 -4.51 -2.49 -8.62
N SER A 124 -4.98 -3.34 -9.52
CA SER A 124 -4.21 -3.78 -10.69
C SER A 124 -3.95 -2.63 -11.67
N ARG A 125 -4.98 -1.82 -11.96
CA ARG A 125 -4.89 -0.70 -12.91
C ARG A 125 -3.84 0.33 -12.47
N PHE A 126 -3.84 0.72 -11.20
CA PHE A 126 -2.98 1.77 -10.66
C PHE A 126 -1.71 1.24 -10.01
N GLY A 127 -1.54 -0.07 -9.91
CA GLY A 127 -0.38 -0.68 -9.27
C GLY A 127 -0.29 -0.38 -7.76
N VAL A 128 -1.41 -0.31 -7.09
CA VAL A 128 -1.52 -0.02 -5.65
C VAL A 128 -2.11 -1.20 -4.88
N SER A 129 -1.96 -1.20 -3.55
CA SER A 129 -2.56 -2.22 -2.70
C SER A 129 -4.10 -2.14 -2.73
N PRO A 130 -4.82 -3.27 -2.82
CA PRO A 130 -6.28 -3.30 -2.68
C PRO A 130 -6.78 -2.65 -1.38
N SER A 131 -6.01 -2.73 -0.30
CA SER A 131 -6.36 -2.13 0.99
C SER A 131 -6.57 -0.61 0.94
N LEU A 132 -6.00 0.06 -0.07
CA LEU A 132 -6.16 1.49 -0.27
C LEU A 132 -7.62 1.88 -0.52
N PHE A 133 -8.40 1.00 -1.15
CA PHE A 133 -9.81 1.21 -1.48
C PHE A 133 -10.78 0.55 -0.49
N MET A 134 -10.27 -0.15 0.51
CA MET A 134 -11.10 -0.77 1.54
C MET A 134 -11.49 0.26 2.59
N ASP A 135 -12.79 0.31 2.90
CA ASP A 135 -13.31 1.21 3.92
C ASP A 135 -12.99 0.68 5.31
N THR A 136 -12.27 1.47 6.11
CA THR A 136 -11.93 1.11 7.50
C THR A 136 -13.10 1.27 8.46
N SER A 137 -14.19 1.93 8.05
CA SER A 137 -15.35 2.17 8.88
C SER A 137 -16.20 0.92 9.17
N SER A 138 -16.03 -0.16 8.40
CA SER A 138 -16.74 -1.42 8.62
C SER A 138 -16.06 -2.37 9.62
N GLN A 139 -14.85 -2.06 10.07
CA GLN A 139 -14.16 -2.91 11.06
C GLN A 139 -14.46 -2.55 12.52
N ASN A 140 -15.12 -1.42 12.76
CA ASN A 140 -15.36 -0.92 14.12
C ASN A 140 -16.75 -1.23 14.68
N SER A 141 -17.58 -1.98 13.96
CA SER A 141 -18.92 -2.36 14.44
C SER A 141 -18.99 -3.75 15.11
N SER A 142 -17.85 -4.46 15.25
CA SER A 142 -17.83 -5.81 15.82
C SER A 142 -17.34 -5.90 17.26
N SER A 143 -17.03 -4.80 17.93
CA SER A 143 -16.55 -4.85 19.32
C SER A 143 -17.43 -4.08 20.33
N ARG A 144 -18.72 -3.92 20.03
CA ARG A 144 -19.70 -3.63 21.06
C ARG A 144 -20.48 -4.92 21.40
N VAL A 145 -19.78 -5.90 21.92
CA VAL A 145 -20.46 -6.88 22.73
C VAL A 145 -20.76 -6.20 24.06
N THR A 146 -22.01 -5.89 24.23
CA THR A 146 -22.58 -5.48 25.49
C THR A 146 -22.23 -6.49 26.57
N SER A 147 -21.34 -6.09 27.46
CA SER A 147 -21.32 -6.64 28.79
C SER A 147 -22.55 -6.13 29.51
N LYS A 148 -23.65 -6.86 29.42
CA LYS A 148 -24.75 -6.69 30.34
C LYS A 148 -24.50 -7.64 31.51
N ALA A 149 -23.79 -7.16 32.51
CA ALA A 149 -23.77 -7.79 33.80
C ALA A 149 -25.18 -7.66 34.38
N GLY A 150 -25.91 -8.78 34.41
CA GLY A 150 -27.12 -8.86 35.19
C GLY A 150 -26.76 -8.84 36.67
N SER A 151 -27.11 -7.79 37.39
CA SER A 151 -27.15 -7.86 38.84
C SER A 151 -28.56 -8.28 39.23
N SER A 152 -28.66 -9.34 39.96
CA SER A 152 -29.82 -9.62 40.77
C SER A 152 -29.62 -9.00 42.15
#